data_28f5b12f7c67f7336335a3cc41f4ffc0
#
_entry.id   28f5b12f7c67f7336335a3cc41f4ffc0
#
_cell.length_a   1.000
_cell.length_b   1.000
_cell.length_c   1.000
_cell.angle_alpha   90.00
_cell.angle_beta   90.00
_cell.angle_gamma   90.00
#
_symmetry.space_group_name_H-M   'P 1'
#
loop_
_entity.id
_entity.type
_entity.pdbx_description
1 polymer ?
#
loop_
_entity_poly.entity_id
_entity_poly.type
_entity_poly.pdbx_seq_one_letter_code
_entity_poly.pdbx_strand_id
1 'polypeptide(L)'
;MTSTKQQSSPLPPTKSEALRQGAHDAIPVGLGYFAVAFSLGIICRSSGLTVFQGFLASLLNNTSAGEFAAITLIGTNASYMEIALVTLIANIRYMLMSCALSQRMQTGQSFIHRLIIAFAVTDELFGIAIARKGALNPWYYYGAMAVAIPGWAFGT
;
A
#
# COMPACT_ATOMS: atom_id res chain seq x y z
N MET A 1 47.15 0.90 24.02
CA MET A 1 45.92 1.59 24.41
C MET A 1 45.18 1.99 23.16
N THR A 2 44.33 1.11 22.68
CA THR A 2 43.49 1.34 21.48
C THR A 2 42.16 1.93 21.91
N SER A 3 41.97 3.23 21.68
CA SER A 3 40.74 3.95 21.98
C SER A 3 39.64 3.44 21.05
N THR A 4 38.77 2.62 21.53
CA THR A 4 37.55 2.19 20.85
C THR A 4 36.63 3.43 20.69
N LYS A 5 36.60 4.03 19.51
CA LYS A 5 35.60 5.05 19.18
C LYS A 5 34.21 4.41 19.31
N GLN A 6 33.56 4.77 20.40
CA GLN A 6 32.16 4.47 20.64
C GLN A 6 31.34 5.16 19.53
N GLN A 7 30.93 4.39 18.52
CA GLN A 7 30.07 4.84 17.47
C GLN A 7 28.71 5.13 18.11
N SER A 8 28.43 6.39 18.35
CA SER A 8 27.09 6.84 18.78
C SER A 8 26.10 6.37 17.72
N SER A 9 25.22 5.45 18.11
CA SER A 9 24.09 5.07 17.24
C SER A 9 23.28 6.35 16.92
N PRO A 10 22.97 6.61 15.64
CA PRO A 10 22.18 7.78 15.29
C PRO A 10 20.84 7.76 16.02
N LEU A 11 20.44 8.90 16.54
CA LEU A 11 19.13 9.07 17.19
C LEU A 11 18.02 8.56 16.27
N PRO A 12 16.96 7.94 16.79
CA PRO A 12 15.84 7.51 15.97
C PRO A 12 15.25 8.73 15.24
N PRO A 13 14.87 8.59 13.94
CA PRO A 13 14.37 9.70 13.17
C PRO A 13 13.11 10.29 13.81
N THR A 14 12.97 11.59 13.76
CA THR A 14 11.73 12.28 14.17
C THR A 14 10.55 11.81 13.31
N LYS A 15 9.32 12.01 13.79
CA LYS A 15 8.11 11.65 13.02
C LYS A 15 8.10 12.28 11.63
N SER A 16 8.49 13.55 11.53
CA SER A 16 8.56 14.30 10.27
C SER A 16 9.62 13.75 9.33
N GLU A 17 10.80 13.44 9.83
CA GLU A 17 11.88 12.84 9.05
C GLU A 17 11.50 11.45 8.53
N ALA A 18 10.89 10.62 9.38
CA ALA A 18 10.41 9.29 9.00
C ALA A 18 9.36 9.39 7.89
N LEU A 19 8.38 10.29 8.02
CA LEU A 19 7.35 10.52 7.01
C LEU A 19 7.95 10.99 5.68
N ARG A 20 8.84 11.98 5.72
CA ARG A 20 9.51 12.48 4.51
C ARG A 20 10.34 11.38 3.83
N GLN A 21 11.04 10.56 4.61
CA GLN A 21 11.83 9.46 4.08
C GLN A 21 10.93 8.41 3.41
N GLY A 22 9.81 8.04 4.06
CA GLY A 22 8.84 7.12 3.48
C GLY A 22 8.23 7.64 2.17
N ALA A 23 7.86 8.92 2.13
CA ALA A 23 7.36 9.56 0.91
C ALA A 23 8.40 9.53 -0.21
N HIS A 24 9.65 9.88 0.10
CA HIS A 24 10.75 9.85 -0.87
C HIS A 24 11.00 8.44 -1.42
N ASP A 25 11.09 7.44 -0.56
CA ASP A 25 11.36 6.06 -0.95
C ASP A 25 10.22 5.46 -1.78
N ALA A 26 8.99 5.96 -1.62
CA ALA A 26 7.81 5.52 -2.36
C ALA A 26 7.57 6.27 -3.68
N ILE A 27 8.37 7.28 -4.06
CA ILE A 27 8.20 7.99 -5.34
C ILE A 27 8.19 7.03 -6.53
N PRO A 28 9.15 6.08 -6.66
CA PRO A 28 9.14 5.14 -7.76
C PRO A 28 7.89 4.25 -7.77
N VAL A 29 7.39 3.87 -6.59
CA VAL A 29 6.16 3.09 -6.43
C VAL A 29 4.95 3.89 -6.91
N GLY A 30 4.81 5.15 -6.48
CA GLY A 30 3.72 6.02 -6.90
C GLY A 30 3.68 6.26 -8.41
N LEU A 31 4.83 6.46 -9.04
CA LEU A 31 4.95 6.59 -10.49
C LEU A 31 4.57 5.29 -11.22
N GLY A 32 5.05 4.15 -10.73
CA GLY A 32 4.68 2.84 -11.26
C GLY A 32 3.18 2.58 -11.13
N TYR A 33 2.61 2.92 -9.99
CA TYR A 33 1.17 2.81 -9.73
C TYR A 33 0.35 3.67 -10.68
N PHE A 34 0.74 4.92 -10.89
CA PHE A 34 0.07 5.80 -11.83
C PHE A 34 0.05 5.20 -13.24
N ALA A 35 1.17 4.64 -13.70
CA ALA A 35 1.25 4.03 -15.02
C ALA A 35 0.39 2.76 -15.15
N VAL A 36 0.37 1.90 -14.13
CA VAL A 36 -0.45 0.66 -14.13
C VAL A 36 -1.93 0.99 -13.99
N ALA A 37 -2.27 1.92 -13.09
CA ALA A 37 -3.65 2.34 -12.84
C ALA A 37 -4.29 3.00 -14.08
N PHE A 38 -3.50 3.62 -14.94
CA PHE A 38 -4.01 4.13 -16.23
C PHE A 38 -4.66 3.02 -17.08
N SER A 39 -4.05 1.82 -17.09
CA SER A 39 -4.66 0.66 -17.75
C SER A 39 -5.97 0.23 -17.09
N LEU A 40 -6.02 0.31 -15.76
CA LEU A 40 -7.25 0.04 -15.01
C LEU A 40 -8.35 1.05 -15.33
N GLY A 41 -8.03 2.33 -15.47
CA GLY A 41 -8.95 3.38 -15.86
C GLY A 41 -9.62 3.08 -17.21
N ILE A 42 -8.85 2.56 -18.18
CA ILE A 42 -9.40 2.12 -19.49
C ILE A 42 -10.41 0.97 -19.28
N ILE A 43 -10.09 -0.01 -18.43
CA ILE A 43 -10.99 -1.13 -18.13
C ILE A 43 -12.23 -0.65 -17.39
N CYS A 44 -12.12 0.27 -16.43
CA CYS A 44 -13.25 0.90 -15.77
C CYS A 44 -14.23 1.52 -16.81
N ARG A 45 -13.72 2.27 -17.76
CA ARG A 45 -14.52 2.89 -18.82
C ARG A 45 -15.17 1.86 -19.73
N SER A 46 -14.45 0.82 -20.13
CA SER A 46 -15.00 -0.25 -20.97
C SER A 46 -16.05 -1.10 -20.24
N SER A 47 -15.97 -1.18 -18.92
CA SER A 47 -16.95 -1.87 -18.05
C SER A 47 -18.15 -0.98 -17.70
N GLY A 48 -18.26 0.21 -18.27
CA GLY A 48 -19.41 1.11 -18.07
C GLY A 48 -19.33 2.00 -16.83
N LEU A 49 -18.22 1.98 -16.07
CA LEU A 49 -18.05 2.86 -14.93
C LEU A 49 -17.72 4.29 -15.36
N THR A 50 -18.20 5.26 -14.58
CA THR A 50 -17.79 6.66 -14.74
C THR A 50 -16.38 6.86 -14.17
N VAL A 51 -15.70 7.94 -14.58
CA VAL A 51 -14.37 8.32 -14.05
C VAL A 51 -14.40 8.45 -12.54
N PHE A 52 -15.46 9.05 -11.99
CA PHE A 52 -15.60 9.21 -10.53
C PHE A 52 -15.76 7.86 -9.81
N GLN A 53 -16.51 6.92 -10.40
CA GLN A 53 -16.65 5.57 -9.83
C GLN A 53 -15.33 4.80 -9.86
N GLY A 54 -14.56 4.89 -10.95
CA GLY A 54 -13.21 4.30 -11.04
C GLY A 54 -12.26 4.89 -9.98
N PHE A 55 -12.17 6.21 -9.92
CA PHE A 55 -11.35 6.91 -8.92
C PHE A 55 -11.72 6.50 -7.48
N LEU A 56 -13.02 6.47 -7.17
CA LEU A 56 -13.48 6.11 -5.83
C LEU A 56 -13.21 4.64 -5.51
N ALA A 57 -13.39 3.74 -6.48
CA ALA A 57 -13.06 2.33 -6.32
C ALA A 57 -11.58 2.14 -6.01
N SER A 58 -10.68 2.77 -6.77
CA SER A 58 -9.24 2.71 -6.57
C SER A 58 -8.79 3.33 -5.25
N LEU A 59 -9.40 4.43 -4.82
CA LEU A 59 -9.09 5.08 -3.56
C LEU A 59 -9.46 4.20 -2.35
N LEU A 60 -10.58 3.47 -2.44
CA LEU A 60 -11.10 2.65 -1.34
C LEU A 60 -10.52 1.23 -1.34
N ASN A 61 -10.24 0.67 -2.50
CA ASN A 61 -9.80 -0.72 -2.62
C ASN A 61 -8.27 -0.86 -2.55
N ASN A 62 -7.54 0.02 -3.22
CA ASN A 62 -6.07 0.07 -3.22
C ASN A 62 -5.37 -1.30 -3.41
N THR A 63 -6.01 -2.21 -4.16
CA THR A 63 -5.50 -3.56 -4.43
C THR A 63 -5.45 -3.82 -5.92
N SER A 64 -4.27 -3.82 -6.54
CA SER A 64 -4.13 -3.93 -7.99
C SER A 64 -4.85 -5.16 -8.57
N ALA A 65 -4.42 -6.37 -8.25
CA ALA A 65 -4.96 -7.61 -8.82
C ALA A 65 -6.45 -7.83 -8.50
N GLY A 66 -6.85 -7.56 -7.25
CA GLY A 66 -8.25 -7.70 -6.82
C GLY A 66 -9.17 -6.70 -7.51
N GLU A 67 -8.71 -5.47 -7.72
CA GLU A 67 -9.48 -4.42 -8.37
C GLU A 67 -9.63 -4.68 -9.87
N PHE A 68 -8.55 -5.06 -10.57
CA PHE A 68 -8.62 -5.49 -11.97
C PHE A 68 -9.63 -6.64 -12.17
N ALA A 69 -9.57 -7.66 -11.31
CA ALA A 69 -10.49 -8.80 -11.36
C ALA A 69 -11.94 -8.36 -11.11
N ALA A 70 -12.19 -7.56 -10.08
CA ALA A 70 -13.53 -7.08 -9.74
C ALA A 70 -14.15 -6.26 -10.88
N ILE A 71 -13.42 -5.28 -11.44
CA ILE A 71 -13.92 -4.40 -12.49
C ILE A 71 -14.17 -5.19 -13.80
N THR A 72 -13.29 -6.14 -14.14
CA THR A 72 -13.48 -7.02 -15.29
C THR A 72 -14.77 -7.85 -15.14
N LEU A 73 -15.01 -8.42 -13.95
CA LEU A 73 -16.23 -9.19 -13.69
C LEU A 73 -17.50 -8.32 -13.70
N ILE A 74 -17.42 -7.07 -13.23
CA ILE A 74 -18.50 -6.10 -13.36
C ILE A 74 -18.85 -5.89 -14.84
N GLY A 75 -17.84 -5.71 -15.70
CA GLY A 75 -18.03 -5.53 -17.14
C GLY A 75 -18.68 -6.73 -17.85
N THR A 76 -18.56 -7.93 -17.29
CA THR A 76 -19.20 -9.15 -17.82
C THR A 76 -20.56 -9.46 -17.16
N ASN A 77 -21.07 -8.56 -16.31
CA ASN A 77 -22.29 -8.76 -15.53
C ASN A 77 -22.26 -10.02 -14.64
N ALA A 78 -21.10 -10.35 -14.08
CA ALA A 78 -20.94 -11.45 -13.15
C ALA A 78 -21.77 -11.24 -11.87
N SER A 79 -22.12 -12.33 -11.19
CA SER A 79 -22.87 -12.25 -9.93
C SER A 79 -22.03 -11.60 -8.84
N TYR A 80 -22.67 -10.92 -7.88
CA TYR A 80 -21.97 -10.33 -6.72
C TYR A 80 -21.17 -11.36 -5.92
N MET A 81 -21.65 -12.60 -5.83
CA MET A 81 -20.96 -13.68 -5.14
C MET A 81 -19.66 -14.05 -5.86
N GLU A 82 -19.69 -14.12 -7.17
CA GLU A 82 -18.50 -14.41 -7.99
C GLU A 82 -17.46 -13.29 -7.86
N ILE A 83 -17.88 -12.03 -7.95
CA ILE A 83 -17.01 -10.87 -7.74
C ILE A 83 -16.37 -10.94 -6.34
N ALA A 84 -17.15 -11.20 -5.31
CA ALA A 84 -16.68 -11.28 -3.93
C ALA A 84 -15.66 -12.41 -3.73
N LEU A 85 -15.94 -13.60 -4.26
CA LEU A 85 -15.05 -14.76 -4.13
C LEU A 85 -13.73 -14.55 -4.87
N VAL A 86 -13.77 -14.09 -6.11
CA VAL A 86 -12.55 -13.85 -6.91
C VAL A 86 -11.70 -12.75 -6.27
N THR A 87 -12.32 -11.66 -5.83
CA THR A 87 -11.63 -10.57 -5.15
C THR A 87 -11.00 -11.03 -3.82
N LEU A 88 -11.73 -11.84 -3.04
CA LEU A 88 -11.21 -12.39 -1.78
C LEU A 88 -9.98 -13.29 -2.04
N ILE A 89 -10.05 -14.18 -3.02
CA ILE A 89 -8.95 -15.09 -3.37
C ILE A 89 -7.74 -14.28 -3.86
N ALA A 90 -7.94 -13.29 -4.72
CA ALA A 90 -6.86 -12.45 -5.22
C ALA A 90 -6.15 -11.67 -4.10
N ASN A 91 -6.89 -11.29 -3.07
CA ASN A 91 -6.41 -10.43 -1.97
C ASN A 91 -5.97 -11.20 -0.71
N ILE A 92 -6.10 -12.53 -0.66
CA ILE A 92 -5.79 -13.32 0.54
C ILE A 92 -4.33 -13.15 1.00
N ARG A 93 -3.41 -12.89 0.08
CA ARG A 93 -1.99 -12.63 0.37
C ARG A 93 -1.79 -11.39 1.26
N TYR A 94 -2.67 -10.39 1.17
CA TYR A 94 -2.56 -9.18 1.99
C TYR A 94 -2.78 -9.45 3.48
N MET A 95 -3.54 -10.48 3.83
CA MET A 95 -3.67 -10.94 5.21
C MET A 95 -2.32 -11.39 5.78
N LEU A 96 -1.57 -12.20 5.01
CA LEU A 96 -0.25 -12.68 5.41
C LEU A 96 0.76 -11.53 5.53
N MET A 97 0.75 -10.61 4.57
CA MET A 97 1.62 -9.42 4.59
C MET A 97 1.30 -8.52 5.78
N SER A 98 0.01 -8.30 6.08
CA SER A 98 -0.42 -7.51 7.25
C SER A 98 0.05 -8.13 8.56
N CYS A 99 -0.05 -9.45 8.69
CA CYS A 99 0.47 -10.18 9.84
C CYS A 99 1.99 -10.00 9.98
N ALA A 100 2.74 -10.14 8.88
CA ALA A 100 4.19 -9.97 8.88
C ALA A 100 4.61 -8.53 9.25
N LEU A 101 3.95 -7.51 8.70
CA LEU A 101 4.21 -6.11 9.07
C LEU A 101 3.86 -5.83 10.52
N SER A 102 2.76 -6.40 11.02
CA SER A 102 2.35 -6.27 12.42
C SER A 102 3.43 -6.80 13.39
N GLN A 103 4.10 -7.89 13.04
CA GLN A 103 5.21 -8.45 13.83
C GLN A 103 6.47 -7.57 13.80
N ARG A 104 6.65 -6.78 12.72
CA ARG A 104 7.76 -5.83 12.59
C ARG A 104 7.52 -4.52 13.33
N MET A 105 6.31 -4.25 13.78
CA MET A 105 6.01 -3.06 14.57
C MET A 105 6.51 -3.22 16.03
N GLN A 106 6.92 -2.11 16.64
CA GLN A 106 7.33 -2.12 18.04
C GLN A 106 6.20 -2.57 18.97
N THR A 107 6.56 -3.29 20.02
CA THR A 107 5.67 -3.61 21.14
C THR A 107 5.16 -2.31 21.78
N GLY A 108 3.84 -2.16 21.93
CA GLY A 108 3.23 -0.94 22.47
C GLY A 108 2.71 0.06 21.43
N GLN A 109 2.89 -0.19 20.14
CA GLN A 109 2.24 0.62 19.10
C GLN A 109 0.71 0.49 19.16
N SER A 110 0.02 1.62 18.99
CA SER A 110 -1.43 1.66 19.02
C SER A 110 -2.05 0.73 17.97
N PHE A 111 -3.14 0.07 18.32
CA PHE A 111 -3.93 -0.77 17.41
C PHE A 111 -4.37 -0.01 16.14
N ILE A 112 -4.64 1.29 16.26
CA ILE A 112 -5.01 2.16 15.13
C ILE A 112 -3.91 2.20 14.06
N HIS A 113 -2.63 2.29 14.46
CA HIS A 113 -1.51 2.24 13.51
C HIS A 113 -1.49 0.91 12.73
N ARG A 114 -1.79 -0.20 13.41
CA ARG A 114 -1.85 -1.53 12.77
C ARG A 114 -2.98 -1.61 11.76
N LEU A 115 -4.17 -1.08 12.08
CA LEU A 115 -5.32 -1.05 11.18
C LEU A 115 -5.04 -0.20 9.92
N ILE A 116 -4.49 1.02 10.11
CA ILE A 116 -4.21 1.92 8.97
C ILE A 116 -3.16 1.29 8.05
N ILE A 117 -2.09 0.70 8.61
CA ILE A 117 -1.06 0.03 7.83
C ILE A 117 -1.64 -1.19 7.12
N ALA A 118 -2.47 -1.99 7.78
CA ALA A 118 -3.11 -3.16 7.20
C ALA A 118 -4.05 -2.81 6.04
N PHE A 119 -4.77 -1.69 6.13
CA PHE A 119 -5.63 -1.19 5.04
C PHE A 119 -4.84 -0.86 3.77
N ALA A 120 -3.64 -0.31 3.92
CA ALA A 120 -2.84 0.16 2.79
C ALA A 120 -1.71 -0.80 2.39
N VAL A 121 -1.76 -2.05 2.83
CA VAL A 121 -0.77 -3.05 2.44
C VAL A 121 -0.92 -3.40 0.96
N THR A 122 0.17 -3.19 0.23
CA THR A 122 0.36 -3.65 -1.16
C THR A 122 1.70 -4.36 -1.27
N ASP A 123 1.94 -5.09 -2.36
CA ASP A 123 3.20 -5.82 -2.56
C ASP A 123 4.42 -4.90 -2.50
N GLU A 124 4.34 -3.73 -3.12
CA GLU A 124 5.43 -2.76 -3.21
C GLU A 124 5.67 -2.05 -1.88
N LEU A 125 4.58 -1.61 -1.21
CA LEU A 125 4.69 -0.99 0.11
C LEU A 125 5.20 -1.99 1.16
N PHE A 126 4.79 -3.25 1.05
CA PHE A 126 5.34 -4.33 1.85
C PHE A 126 6.84 -4.50 1.57
N GLY A 127 7.23 -4.54 0.28
CA GLY A 127 8.61 -4.71 -0.15
C GLY A 127 9.54 -3.64 0.43
N ILE A 128 9.18 -2.35 0.30
CA ILE A 128 10.00 -1.26 0.85
C ILE A 128 10.03 -1.26 2.39
N ALA A 129 8.93 -1.65 3.03
CA ALA A 129 8.87 -1.73 4.49
C ALA A 129 9.71 -2.87 5.05
N ILE A 130 9.67 -4.06 4.42
CA ILE A 130 10.39 -5.23 4.88
C ILE A 130 11.91 -5.14 4.60
N ALA A 131 12.31 -4.43 3.55
CA ALA A 131 13.70 -4.19 3.20
C ALA A 131 14.44 -3.32 4.24
N ARG A 132 13.73 -2.54 5.04
CA ARG A 132 14.34 -1.72 6.08
C ARG A 132 14.81 -2.56 7.25
N LYS A 133 15.97 -2.20 7.80
CA LYS A 133 16.50 -2.82 9.03
C LYS A 133 15.78 -2.28 10.27
N GLY A 134 15.52 -3.16 11.23
CA GLY A 134 14.92 -2.81 12.52
C GLY A 134 13.39 -2.82 12.52
N ALA A 135 12.79 -2.26 13.55
CA ALA A 135 11.34 -2.18 13.71
C ALA A 135 10.73 -1.18 12.74
N LEU A 136 9.52 -1.50 12.23
CA LEU A 136 8.79 -0.63 11.33
C LEU A 136 8.28 0.61 12.08
N ASN A 137 8.68 1.79 11.59
CA ASN A 137 8.16 3.06 12.08
C ASN A 137 6.85 3.39 11.32
N PRO A 138 5.68 3.53 12.00
CA PRO A 138 4.42 3.85 11.35
C PRO A 138 4.45 5.13 10.52
N TRP A 139 5.18 6.15 10.96
CA TRP A 139 5.28 7.42 10.23
C TRP A 139 6.01 7.29 8.91
N TYR A 140 6.98 6.40 8.82
CA TYR A 140 7.62 6.05 7.56
C TYR A 140 6.61 5.44 6.59
N TYR A 141 5.83 4.48 7.07
CA TYR A 141 4.82 3.81 6.26
C TYR A 141 3.73 4.79 5.78
N TYR A 142 3.32 5.72 6.65
CA TYR A 142 2.37 6.77 6.27
C TYR A 142 2.91 7.70 5.18
N GLY A 143 4.19 8.04 5.24
CA GLY A 143 4.85 8.77 4.16
C GLY A 143 4.79 8.02 2.83
N ALA A 144 5.05 6.73 2.85
CA ALA A 144 4.98 5.89 1.65
C ALA A 144 3.55 5.78 1.10
N MET A 145 2.54 5.59 1.97
CA MET A 145 1.12 5.60 1.61
C MET A 145 0.68 6.91 0.96
N ALA A 146 1.15 8.05 1.48
CA ALA A 146 0.79 9.38 0.98
C ALA A 146 1.24 9.64 -0.46
N VAL A 147 2.15 8.83 -0.99
CA VAL A 147 2.59 8.87 -2.40
C VAL A 147 1.95 7.75 -3.22
N ALA A 148 1.93 6.53 -2.69
CA ALA A 148 1.45 5.37 -3.42
C ALA A 148 -0.07 5.41 -3.69
N ILE A 149 -0.88 5.72 -2.66
CA ILE A 149 -2.34 5.74 -2.79
C ILE A 149 -2.84 6.80 -3.79
N PRO A 150 -2.38 8.06 -3.74
CA PRO A 150 -2.72 9.03 -4.79
C PRO A 150 -2.21 8.60 -6.16
N GLY A 151 -1.01 8.03 -6.27
CA GLY A 151 -0.50 7.50 -7.54
C GLY A 151 -1.45 6.49 -8.18
N TRP A 152 -1.99 5.58 -7.39
CA TRP A 152 -2.98 4.61 -7.85
C TRP A 152 -4.32 5.26 -8.21
N ALA A 153 -4.91 6.01 -7.30
CA ALA A 153 -6.24 6.60 -7.48
C ALA A 153 -6.33 7.61 -8.64
N PHE A 154 -5.31 8.46 -8.81
CA PHE A 154 -5.27 9.42 -9.91
C PHE A 154 -4.85 8.80 -11.26
N GLY A 155 -4.25 7.64 -11.26
CA GLY A 155 -3.96 6.90 -12.47
C GLY A 155 -5.21 6.26 -13.09
N THR A 156 -6.13 5.85 -12.23
CA THR A 156 -7.41 5.25 -12.65
C THR A 156 -8.42 6.30 -13.10
#